data_1389f36cebdb58471763518ae395374c
#
_entry.id   1389f36cebdb58471763518ae395374c
#
_cell.length_a   1.000
_cell.length_b   1.000
_cell.length_c   1.000
_cell.angle_alpha   90.00
_cell.angle_beta   90.00
_cell.angle_gamma   90.00
#
_symmetry.space_group_name_H-M   'P 1'
#
loop_
_entity.id
_entity.type
_entity.pdbx_description
1 polymer ?
#
loop_
_entity_poly.entity_id
_entity_poly.type
_entity_poly.pdbx_seq_one_letter_code
_entity_poly.pdbx_strand_id
1 'polypeptide(L)'
;MMNRMVNKEFAQEIAAVIRTAQNGDRLPELLKHYHQRDVAKAVTLLTDAERERLFRQLDARTLAEIFPYLDDAARFLAELPADLAAAVITDMDTADALDMLRELPAEKKQALAAHLDDDTRKDVRRLLAFHQEEIGSRMSGNFVCIPDTLTVCGAMNELVRQAGEHDNISTLYVVDGSGVFAGAIDLKDLIIARENDPLSGIIRRSYPYVLAHEKVEDCIDRIAEYEEDSLPVLTEDGRIAGILTAQDLVELVDDAMGDDYAKLGGLTSEEDLREPAAVSMKKRLPWLIVLLFLGMGVSSVVGIFESVVAVLPIVICFQSLVLDMAGNVGTQSLAVTIRVLMDENLTLKEELALLGKEMRVGLLNGGCLGLMALAVLGVYIHVCKGYAWGPAFLISGCVGVSLVVAMVISSLVGTMVPMLFHKIHIDPAVASGPLITTVNDLVALVNYYGLALLFLVNVFHL
;
A
#
# COMPACT_ATOMS: atom_id res chain seq x y z
N MET A 1 11.54 -17.57 10.89
CA MET A 1 12.88 -17.65 11.50
C MET A 1 13.87 -18.50 10.68
N MET A 2 13.50 -19.64 10.12
CA MET A 2 14.36 -20.51 9.30
C MET A 2 14.81 -19.84 7.99
N ASN A 3 13.93 -19.10 7.28
CA ASN A 3 14.26 -18.38 6.04
C ASN A 3 15.26 -17.23 6.22
N ARG A 4 15.26 -16.54 7.38
CA ARG A 4 16.26 -15.49 7.68
C ARG A 4 17.65 -16.01 7.98
N MET A 5 17.78 -17.28 8.47
CA MET A 5 19.10 -17.88 8.72
C MET A 5 19.76 -18.33 7.42
N VAL A 6 19.03 -18.96 6.50
CA VAL A 6 19.56 -19.41 5.20
C VAL A 6 20.06 -18.22 4.37
N ASN A 7 19.26 -17.15 4.24
CA ASN A 7 19.65 -15.95 3.50
C ASN A 7 20.84 -15.18 4.13
N LYS A 8 21.00 -15.27 5.46
CA LYS A 8 22.12 -14.63 6.17
C LYS A 8 23.44 -15.36 5.95
N GLU A 9 23.39 -16.68 5.77
CA GLU A 9 24.56 -17.51 5.48
C GLU A 9 25.10 -17.21 4.07
N PHE A 10 24.28 -17.14 3.03
CA PHE A 10 24.71 -16.81 1.66
C PHE A 10 25.30 -15.39 1.55
N ALA A 11 24.70 -14.39 2.12
CA ALA A 11 25.25 -13.04 2.09
C ALA A 11 26.61 -12.93 2.78
N GLN A 12 26.82 -13.65 3.89
CA GLN A 12 28.12 -13.70 4.57
C GLN A 12 29.17 -14.47 3.76
N GLU A 13 28.80 -15.57 3.14
CA GLU A 13 29.63 -16.37 2.25
C GLU A 13 30.09 -15.54 1.06
N ILE A 14 29.16 -14.87 0.37
CA ILE A 14 29.42 -13.98 -0.77
C ILE A 14 30.36 -12.82 -0.35
N ALA A 15 30.10 -12.19 0.79
CA ALA A 15 30.97 -11.15 1.32
C ALA A 15 32.39 -11.66 1.60
N ALA A 16 32.54 -12.89 2.10
CA ALA A 16 33.83 -13.53 2.30
C ALA A 16 34.54 -13.82 0.96
N VAL A 17 33.81 -14.28 -0.06
CA VAL A 17 34.33 -14.48 -1.42
C VAL A 17 34.85 -13.16 -1.99
N ILE A 18 34.05 -12.07 -1.88
CA ILE A 18 34.47 -10.74 -2.35
C ILE A 18 35.71 -10.23 -1.63
N ARG A 19 35.83 -10.46 -0.31
CA ARG A 19 37.01 -10.06 0.49
C ARG A 19 38.27 -10.82 0.13
N THR A 20 38.13 -12.11 -0.18
CA THR A 20 39.29 -12.99 -0.47
C THR A 20 39.69 -12.97 -1.93
N ALA A 21 38.84 -12.51 -2.84
CA ALA A 21 39.16 -12.38 -4.25
C ALA A 21 40.34 -11.43 -4.46
N GLN A 22 41.39 -11.93 -5.15
CA GLN A 22 42.57 -11.15 -5.51
C GLN A 22 42.41 -10.44 -6.87
N ASN A 23 43.22 -9.42 -7.14
CA ASN A 23 43.24 -8.77 -8.46
C ASN A 23 43.66 -9.79 -9.53
N GLY A 24 42.70 -10.28 -10.31
CA GLY A 24 42.90 -11.32 -11.32
C GLY A 24 41.92 -12.47 -11.25
N ASP A 25 41.19 -12.62 -10.15
CA ASP A 25 40.09 -13.57 -10.05
C ASP A 25 38.91 -13.05 -10.88
N ARG A 26 38.25 -13.95 -11.62
CA ARG A 26 37.03 -13.61 -12.39
C ARG A 26 35.84 -13.49 -11.47
N LEU A 27 35.82 -12.43 -10.66
CA LEU A 27 34.77 -12.16 -9.68
C LEU A 27 33.34 -12.16 -10.28
N PRO A 28 33.11 -11.58 -11.48
CA PRO A 28 31.80 -11.67 -12.13
C PRO A 28 31.34 -13.13 -12.37
N GLU A 29 32.26 -14.02 -12.78
CA GLU A 29 31.94 -15.44 -13.02
C GLU A 29 31.60 -16.18 -11.71
N LEU A 30 32.25 -15.84 -10.60
CA LEU A 30 31.95 -16.43 -9.29
C LEU A 30 30.59 -15.96 -8.77
N LEU A 31 30.23 -14.70 -8.98
CA LEU A 31 28.97 -14.12 -8.53
C LEU A 31 27.77 -14.62 -9.35
N LYS A 32 27.93 -15.05 -10.60
CA LYS A 32 26.86 -15.65 -11.42
C LYS A 32 26.22 -16.93 -10.81
N HIS A 33 26.88 -17.57 -9.86
CA HIS A 33 26.32 -18.73 -9.16
C HIS A 33 25.38 -18.40 -8.01
N TYR A 34 25.29 -17.11 -7.65
CA TYR A 34 24.42 -16.62 -6.58
C TYR A 34 23.31 -15.76 -7.17
N HIS A 35 22.17 -15.74 -6.48
CA HIS A 35 21.07 -14.87 -6.88
C HIS A 35 21.43 -13.40 -6.59
N GLN A 36 21.08 -12.47 -7.51
CA GLN A 36 21.45 -11.05 -7.45
C GLN A 36 21.02 -10.41 -6.13
N ARG A 37 19.85 -10.79 -5.59
CA ARG A 37 19.38 -10.33 -4.27
C ARG A 37 20.31 -10.71 -3.11
N ASP A 38 20.92 -11.88 -3.15
CA ASP A 38 21.88 -12.29 -2.11
C ASP A 38 23.22 -11.59 -2.28
N VAL A 39 23.63 -11.30 -3.51
CA VAL A 39 24.79 -10.44 -3.81
C VAL A 39 24.53 -9.02 -3.31
N ALA A 40 23.37 -8.42 -3.56
CA ALA A 40 22.99 -7.10 -3.06
C ALA A 40 23.07 -7.04 -1.52
N LYS A 41 22.53 -8.05 -0.82
CA LYS A 41 22.68 -8.16 0.64
C LYS A 41 24.12 -8.26 1.08
N ALA A 42 24.97 -8.97 0.34
CA ALA A 42 26.39 -9.06 0.66
C ALA A 42 27.08 -7.69 0.49
N VAL A 43 26.71 -6.90 -0.52
CA VAL A 43 27.23 -5.54 -0.75
C VAL A 43 27.01 -4.64 0.47
N THR A 44 25.87 -4.76 1.16
CA THR A 44 25.59 -3.98 2.38
C THR A 44 26.49 -4.36 3.57
N LEU A 45 27.10 -5.55 3.54
CA LEU A 45 28.04 -6.03 4.58
C LEU A 45 29.48 -5.64 4.33
N LEU A 46 29.78 -5.01 3.18
CA LEU A 46 31.11 -4.59 2.79
C LEU A 46 31.43 -3.19 3.33
N THR A 47 32.71 -2.94 3.60
CA THR A 47 33.22 -1.59 3.85
C THR A 47 33.25 -0.78 2.56
N ASP A 48 33.30 0.56 2.66
CA ASP A 48 33.36 1.46 1.49
C ASP A 48 34.50 1.09 0.54
N ALA A 49 35.70 0.77 1.07
CA ALA A 49 36.85 0.37 0.28
C ALA A 49 36.66 -1.01 -0.42
N GLU A 50 35.96 -1.94 0.23
CA GLU A 50 35.66 -3.25 -0.36
C GLU A 50 34.61 -3.11 -1.48
N ARG A 51 33.58 -2.25 -1.29
CA ARG A 51 32.58 -1.94 -2.32
C ARG A 51 33.20 -1.24 -3.53
N GLU A 52 34.02 -0.21 -3.30
CA GLU A 52 34.70 0.49 -4.40
C GLU A 52 35.55 -0.49 -5.24
N ARG A 53 36.25 -1.43 -4.58
CA ARG A 53 37.02 -2.47 -5.28
C ARG A 53 36.10 -3.42 -6.07
N LEU A 54 34.98 -3.81 -5.51
CA LEU A 54 33.97 -4.66 -6.17
C LEU A 54 33.41 -3.97 -7.40
N PHE A 55 32.93 -2.74 -7.26
CA PHE A 55 32.31 -1.97 -8.34
C PHE A 55 33.27 -1.69 -9.52
N ARG A 56 34.57 -1.60 -9.26
CA ARG A 56 35.58 -1.48 -10.33
C ARG A 56 35.85 -2.78 -11.11
N GLN A 57 35.44 -3.93 -10.57
CA GLN A 57 35.64 -5.25 -11.19
C GLN A 57 34.42 -5.77 -11.91
N LEU A 58 33.23 -5.22 -11.62
CA LEU A 58 31.95 -5.58 -12.25
C LEU A 58 31.71 -4.67 -13.45
N ASP A 59 31.11 -5.23 -14.51
CA ASP A 59 30.62 -4.47 -15.65
C ASP A 59 29.26 -3.81 -15.33
N ALA A 60 28.86 -2.85 -16.16
CA ALA A 60 27.63 -2.09 -15.97
C ALA A 60 26.40 -3.00 -15.95
N ARG A 61 26.34 -4.01 -16.81
CA ARG A 61 25.24 -4.95 -16.90
C ARG A 61 25.05 -5.76 -15.60
N THR A 62 26.14 -6.30 -15.06
CA THR A 62 26.10 -7.05 -13.78
C THR A 62 25.66 -6.15 -12.63
N LEU A 63 26.12 -4.88 -12.62
CA LEU A 63 25.69 -3.91 -11.62
C LEU A 63 24.21 -3.56 -11.80
N ALA A 64 23.72 -3.37 -13.02
CA ALA A 64 22.30 -3.11 -13.32
C ALA A 64 21.37 -4.22 -12.81
N GLU A 65 21.82 -5.48 -12.85
CA GLU A 65 21.06 -6.62 -12.29
C GLU A 65 21.06 -6.66 -10.75
N ILE A 66 22.04 -6.07 -10.07
CA ILE A 66 22.20 -6.11 -8.59
C ILE A 66 21.54 -4.92 -7.93
N PHE A 67 21.64 -3.74 -8.52
CA PHE A 67 21.24 -2.46 -7.93
C PHE A 67 19.76 -2.39 -7.53
N PRO A 68 18.78 -2.92 -8.29
CA PRO A 68 17.37 -2.93 -7.91
C PRO A 68 17.07 -3.63 -6.57
N TYR A 69 17.96 -4.53 -6.13
CA TYR A 69 17.82 -5.24 -4.86
C TYR A 69 18.54 -4.57 -3.67
N LEU A 70 19.13 -3.39 -3.86
CA LEU A 70 19.81 -2.64 -2.79
C LEU A 70 18.85 -1.69 -2.08
N ASP A 71 18.74 -1.79 -0.76
CA ASP A 71 17.86 -0.92 0.05
C ASP A 71 18.17 0.59 -0.05
N ASP A 72 19.41 0.98 -0.38
CA ASP A 72 19.88 2.36 -0.56
C ASP A 72 20.55 2.53 -1.94
N ALA A 73 19.91 2.03 -2.99
CA ALA A 73 20.48 1.96 -4.33
C ALA A 73 21.02 3.31 -4.86
N ALA A 74 20.25 4.38 -4.67
CA ALA A 74 20.65 5.73 -5.08
C ALA A 74 21.95 6.21 -4.38
N ARG A 75 22.13 5.86 -3.12
CA ARG A 75 23.36 6.16 -2.39
C ARG A 75 24.57 5.42 -3.00
N PHE A 76 24.42 4.12 -3.26
CA PHE A 76 25.49 3.32 -3.85
C PHE A 76 25.78 3.74 -5.29
N LEU A 77 24.75 4.12 -6.05
CA LEU A 77 24.93 4.69 -7.40
C LEU A 77 25.72 6.00 -7.35
N ALA A 78 25.52 6.82 -6.31
CA ALA A 78 26.29 8.05 -6.10
C ALA A 78 27.78 7.81 -5.71
N GLU A 79 28.14 6.59 -5.27
CA GLU A 79 29.53 6.18 -5.01
C GLU A 79 30.27 5.85 -6.31
N LEU A 80 29.55 5.55 -7.42
CA LEU A 80 30.15 5.21 -8.72
C LEU A 80 30.70 6.45 -9.45
N PRO A 81 31.75 6.27 -10.30
CA PRO A 81 32.12 7.26 -11.31
C PRO A 81 30.90 7.55 -12.23
N ALA A 82 30.80 8.82 -12.68
CA ALA A 82 29.62 9.27 -13.43
C ALA A 82 29.39 8.50 -14.76
N ASP A 83 30.48 8.10 -15.42
CA ASP A 83 30.45 7.30 -16.64
C ASP A 83 29.94 5.87 -16.39
N LEU A 84 30.41 5.22 -15.33
CA LEU A 84 29.93 3.89 -14.93
C LEU A 84 28.48 3.94 -14.42
N ALA A 85 28.13 4.93 -13.59
CA ALA A 85 26.78 5.13 -13.12
C ALA A 85 25.78 5.35 -14.29
N ALA A 86 26.18 6.10 -15.32
CA ALA A 86 25.37 6.28 -16.52
C ALA A 86 25.19 4.98 -17.31
N ALA A 87 26.26 4.18 -17.45
CA ALA A 87 26.17 2.87 -18.10
C ALA A 87 25.27 1.90 -17.32
N VAL A 88 25.33 1.90 -15.98
CA VAL A 88 24.43 1.09 -15.12
C VAL A 88 22.98 1.49 -15.34
N ILE A 89 22.66 2.79 -15.34
CA ILE A 89 21.32 3.30 -15.61
C ILE A 89 20.83 2.93 -17.02
N THR A 90 21.73 2.95 -18.01
CA THR A 90 21.39 2.58 -19.39
C THR A 90 21.07 1.08 -19.54
N ASP A 91 21.78 0.22 -18.81
CA ASP A 91 21.60 -1.23 -18.86
C ASP A 91 20.48 -1.74 -17.91
N MET A 92 19.93 -0.86 -17.06
CA MET A 92 18.90 -1.19 -16.08
C MET A 92 17.50 -1.12 -16.70
N ASP A 93 16.53 -1.81 -16.09
CA ASP A 93 15.12 -1.58 -16.44
C ASP A 93 14.76 -0.10 -16.26
N THR A 94 13.96 0.43 -17.17
CA THR A 94 13.69 1.88 -17.22
C THR A 94 12.92 2.36 -15.99
N ALA A 95 12.05 1.52 -15.39
CA ALA A 95 11.33 1.85 -14.17
C ALA A 95 12.28 1.94 -12.97
N ASP A 96 13.12 0.93 -12.76
CA ASP A 96 14.15 0.91 -11.71
C ASP A 96 15.14 2.09 -11.85
N ALA A 97 15.57 2.36 -13.09
CA ALA A 97 16.42 3.50 -13.39
C ALA A 97 15.79 4.84 -13.01
N LEU A 98 14.49 4.99 -13.27
CA LEU A 98 13.74 6.21 -12.94
C LEU A 98 13.62 6.42 -11.43
N ASP A 99 13.31 5.36 -10.68
CA ASP A 99 13.17 5.44 -9.21
C ASP A 99 14.51 5.79 -8.56
N MET A 100 15.61 5.18 -8.99
CA MET A 100 16.94 5.59 -8.54
C MET A 100 17.28 7.03 -8.89
N LEU A 101 16.93 7.47 -10.11
CA LEU A 101 17.14 8.85 -10.53
C LEU A 101 16.31 9.84 -9.71
N ARG A 102 15.10 9.47 -9.25
CA ARG A 102 14.25 10.32 -8.39
C ARG A 102 14.90 10.58 -7.03
N GLU A 103 15.54 9.59 -6.45
CA GLU A 103 16.18 9.68 -5.13
C GLU A 103 17.54 10.38 -5.12
N LEU A 104 18.23 10.46 -6.27
CA LEU A 104 19.55 11.07 -6.35
C LEU A 104 19.53 12.59 -6.05
N PRO A 105 20.57 13.14 -5.40
CA PRO A 105 20.77 14.59 -5.26
C PRO A 105 20.84 15.31 -6.60
N ALA A 106 20.31 16.53 -6.68
CA ALA A 106 20.22 17.32 -7.93
C ALA A 106 21.54 17.47 -8.67
N GLU A 107 22.67 17.66 -7.96
CA GLU A 107 24.01 17.77 -8.53
C GLU A 107 24.44 16.47 -9.24
N LYS A 108 24.14 15.33 -8.61
CA LYS A 108 24.46 14.00 -9.18
C LYS A 108 23.58 13.69 -10.38
N LYS A 109 22.26 14.01 -10.31
CA LYS A 109 21.35 13.89 -11.46
C LYS A 109 21.86 14.63 -12.69
N GLN A 110 22.31 15.87 -12.50
CA GLN A 110 22.82 16.69 -13.61
C GLN A 110 24.12 16.12 -14.20
N ALA A 111 25.05 15.66 -13.34
CA ALA A 111 26.29 15.03 -13.79
C ALA A 111 25.99 13.74 -14.57
N LEU A 112 25.07 12.91 -14.09
CA LEU A 112 24.66 11.66 -14.73
C LEU A 112 23.98 11.90 -16.07
N ALA A 113 23.03 12.83 -16.14
CA ALA A 113 22.29 13.16 -17.35
C ALA A 113 23.16 13.60 -18.53
N ALA A 114 24.38 14.10 -18.26
CA ALA A 114 25.34 14.46 -19.29
C ALA A 114 26.01 13.22 -19.96
N HIS A 115 26.00 12.08 -19.29
CA HIS A 115 26.64 10.83 -19.74
C HIS A 115 25.64 9.78 -20.25
N LEU A 116 24.31 9.97 -20.03
CA LEU A 116 23.28 9.10 -20.59
C LEU A 116 23.25 9.19 -22.12
N ASP A 117 23.02 8.07 -22.77
CA ASP A 117 22.78 8.05 -24.22
C ASP A 117 21.45 8.75 -24.60
N ASP A 118 21.25 8.99 -25.88
CA ASP A 118 20.10 9.75 -26.35
C ASP A 118 18.79 8.96 -26.25
N ASP A 119 18.81 7.64 -26.28
CA ASP A 119 17.62 6.79 -26.23
C ASP A 119 17.17 6.62 -24.76
N THR A 120 18.06 6.24 -23.85
CA THR A 120 17.77 6.22 -22.40
C THR A 120 17.27 7.59 -21.90
N ARG A 121 17.87 8.68 -22.39
CA ARG A 121 17.44 10.05 -22.04
C ARG A 121 16.03 10.36 -22.52
N LYS A 122 15.61 9.85 -23.69
CA LYS A 122 14.23 10.00 -24.20
C LYS A 122 13.26 9.20 -23.38
N ASP A 123 13.59 7.95 -23.03
CA ASP A 123 12.73 7.06 -22.26
C ASP A 123 12.53 7.60 -20.84
N VAL A 124 13.60 8.00 -20.16
CA VAL A 124 13.52 8.67 -18.85
C VAL A 124 12.64 9.93 -18.92
N ARG A 125 12.80 10.78 -19.96
CA ARG A 125 11.94 11.96 -20.12
C ARG A 125 10.49 11.61 -20.37
N ARG A 126 10.23 10.54 -21.11
CA ARG A 126 8.87 10.05 -21.38
C ARG A 126 8.19 9.59 -20.10
N LEU A 127 8.88 8.82 -19.27
CA LEU A 127 8.35 8.36 -17.98
C LEU A 127 8.20 9.51 -16.98
N LEU A 128 9.10 10.48 -16.96
CA LEU A 128 8.99 11.69 -16.13
C LEU A 128 7.81 12.60 -16.53
N ALA A 129 7.20 12.40 -17.72
CA ALA A 129 6.01 13.13 -18.11
C ALA A 129 4.75 12.63 -17.39
N PHE A 130 4.75 11.42 -16.84
CA PHE A 130 3.66 10.86 -16.06
C PHE A 130 3.77 11.25 -14.60
N HIS A 131 2.61 11.42 -13.93
CA HIS A 131 2.55 11.59 -12.49
C HIS A 131 2.93 10.27 -11.78
N GLN A 132 3.45 10.35 -10.55
CA GLN A 132 3.87 9.17 -9.78
C GLN A 132 2.72 8.18 -9.52
N GLU A 133 1.49 8.68 -9.47
CA GLU A 133 0.27 7.90 -9.27
C GLU A 133 -0.25 7.26 -10.57
N GLU A 134 0.30 7.59 -11.73
CA GLU A 134 -0.11 7.06 -13.02
C GLU A 134 0.68 5.80 -13.39
N ILE A 135 0.01 4.81 -13.98
CA ILE A 135 0.61 3.55 -14.47
C ILE A 135 1.82 3.80 -15.37
N GLY A 136 1.74 4.80 -16.25
CA GLY A 136 2.82 5.16 -17.16
C GLY A 136 4.15 5.52 -16.48
N SER A 137 4.12 5.87 -15.18
CA SER A 137 5.33 6.16 -14.41
C SER A 137 6.09 4.91 -13.95
N ARG A 138 5.46 3.73 -14.02
CA ARG A 138 5.98 2.44 -13.55
C ARG A 138 6.18 1.42 -14.67
N MET A 139 5.85 1.78 -15.93
CA MET A 139 5.95 0.85 -17.06
C MET A 139 7.39 0.61 -17.49
N SER A 140 7.69 -0.64 -17.85
CA SER A 140 8.94 -1.08 -18.47
C SER A 140 8.86 -1.06 -20.00
N GLY A 141 9.99 -0.72 -20.65
CA GLY A 141 10.18 -0.87 -22.09
C GLY A 141 10.66 -2.27 -22.53
N ASN A 142 10.84 -3.18 -21.58
CA ASN A 142 11.46 -4.48 -21.78
C ASN A 142 10.41 -5.53 -22.21
N PHE A 143 9.96 -5.48 -23.47
CA PHE A 143 8.97 -6.40 -24.02
C PHE A 143 9.17 -6.71 -25.51
N VAL A 144 8.70 -7.88 -25.93
CA VAL A 144 8.71 -8.31 -27.35
C VAL A 144 7.39 -7.94 -28.02
N CYS A 145 7.48 -7.25 -29.17
CA CYS A 145 6.34 -6.85 -29.96
C CYS A 145 6.46 -7.38 -31.39
N ILE A 146 5.37 -8.02 -31.92
CA ILE A 146 5.35 -8.63 -33.22
C ILE A 146 4.10 -8.21 -34.02
N PRO A 147 4.16 -8.06 -35.36
CA PRO A 147 2.99 -7.80 -36.17
C PRO A 147 2.12 -9.05 -36.38
N ASP A 148 0.80 -8.87 -36.45
CA ASP A 148 -0.20 -9.92 -36.60
C ASP A 148 -0.15 -10.62 -37.97
N THR A 149 0.58 -10.05 -38.92
CA THR A 149 0.71 -10.54 -40.30
C THR A 149 1.72 -11.68 -40.46
N LEU A 150 2.50 -11.98 -39.42
CA LEU A 150 3.51 -13.03 -39.46
C LEU A 150 2.88 -14.44 -39.38
N THR A 151 3.66 -15.44 -39.82
CA THR A 151 3.43 -16.85 -39.49
C THR A 151 4.09 -17.19 -38.18
N VAL A 152 3.79 -18.36 -37.60
CA VAL A 152 4.45 -18.87 -36.38
C VAL A 152 5.98 -18.87 -36.52
N CYS A 153 6.51 -19.33 -37.65
CA CYS A 153 7.96 -19.29 -37.92
C CYS A 153 8.51 -17.85 -37.97
N GLY A 154 7.77 -16.93 -38.60
CA GLY A 154 8.14 -15.52 -38.67
C GLY A 154 8.18 -14.88 -37.28
N ALA A 155 7.19 -15.16 -36.43
CA ALA A 155 7.12 -14.68 -35.05
C ALA A 155 8.26 -15.23 -34.18
N MET A 156 8.60 -16.53 -34.34
CA MET A 156 9.72 -17.13 -33.62
C MET A 156 11.06 -16.48 -34.01
N ASN A 157 11.26 -16.21 -35.30
CA ASN A 157 12.48 -15.53 -35.77
C ASN A 157 12.56 -14.10 -35.23
N GLU A 158 11.43 -13.39 -35.18
CA GLU A 158 11.35 -12.04 -34.64
C GLU A 158 11.59 -12.04 -33.11
N LEU A 159 11.03 -13.01 -32.38
CA LEU A 159 11.31 -13.24 -30.98
C LEU A 159 12.82 -13.44 -30.72
N VAL A 160 13.47 -14.36 -31.48
CA VAL A 160 14.91 -14.63 -31.32
C VAL A 160 15.75 -13.37 -31.59
N ARG A 161 15.31 -12.54 -32.55
CA ARG A 161 15.99 -11.27 -32.85
C ARG A 161 15.89 -10.27 -31.66
N GLN A 162 14.70 -10.15 -31.06
CA GLN A 162 14.43 -9.22 -29.97
C GLN A 162 14.91 -9.73 -28.59
N ALA A 163 14.96 -11.05 -28.38
CA ALA A 163 15.39 -11.68 -27.11
C ALA A 163 16.87 -11.38 -26.72
N GLY A 164 17.68 -10.80 -27.61
CA GLY A 164 19.01 -10.32 -27.29
C GLY A 164 19.00 -8.97 -26.54
N GLU A 165 17.91 -8.22 -26.66
CA GLU A 165 17.74 -6.88 -26.10
C GLU A 165 16.66 -6.85 -25.00
N HIS A 166 15.74 -7.82 -25.00
CA HIS A 166 14.60 -7.91 -24.07
C HIS A 166 14.63 -9.23 -23.30
N ASP A 167 14.57 -9.14 -21.98
CA ASP A 167 14.56 -10.31 -21.09
C ASP A 167 13.13 -10.85 -20.84
N ASN A 168 12.09 -10.00 -20.96
CA ASN A 168 10.70 -10.43 -20.80
C ASN A 168 10.15 -10.97 -22.11
N ILE A 169 10.33 -12.29 -22.29
CA ILE A 169 9.94 -13.05 -23.49
C ILE A 169 8.78 -14.04 -23.26
N SER A 170 8.28 -14.14 -22.03
CA SER A 170 7.19 -15.07 -21.68
C SER A 170 5.89 -14.76 -22.41
N THR A 171 5.63 -13.46 -22.64
CA THR A 171 4.47 -12.95 -23.35
C THR A 171 4.92 -12.09 -24.54
N LEU A 172 4.43 -12.41 -25.73
CA LEU A 172 4.67 -11.63 -26.96
C LEU A 172 3.43 -10.79 -27.26
N TYR A 173 3.61 -9.49 -27.36
CA TYR A 173 2.52 -8.58 -27.71
C TYR A 173 2.38 -8.44 -29.21
N VAL A 174 1.14 -8.49 -29.67
CA VAL A 174 0.80 -8.46 -31.10
C VAL A 174 0.17 -7.12 -31.45
N VAL A 175 0.67 -6.50 -32.53
CA VAL A 175 0.12 -5.27 -33.09
C VAL A 175 -0.39 -5.49 -34.50
N ASP A 176 -1.42 -4.75 -34.89
CA ASP A 176 -1.94 -4.72 -36.24
C ASP A 176 -1.04 -3.92 -37.21
N GLY A 177 -1.42 -3.85 -38.48
CA GLY A 177 -0.69 -3.10 -39.50
C GLY A 177 -0.62 -1.58 -39.29
N SER A 178 -1.39 -1.03 -38.34
CA SER A 178 -1.35 0.38 -37.90
C SER A 178 -0.53 0.61 -36.61
N GLY A 179 -0.04 -0.48 -35.99
CA GLY A 179 0.71 -0.46 -34.75
C GLY A 179 -0.17 -0.39 -33.52
N VAL A 180 -1.47 -0.68 -33.62
CA VAL A 180 -2.42 -0.76 -32.51
C VAL A 180 -2.38 -2.16 -31.90
N PHE A 181 -2.50 -2.25 -30.58
CA PHE A 181 -2.53 -3.51 -29.85
C PHE A 181 -3.67 -4.41 -30.32
N ALA A 182 -3.34 -5.64 -30.71
CA ALA A 182 -4.30 -6.63 -31.27
C ALA A 182 -4.49 -7.84 -30.34
N GLY A 183 -3.62 -8.05 -29.38
CA GLY A 183 -3.65 -9.16 -28.43
C GLY A 183 -2.25 -9.61 -28.00
N ALA A 184 -2.18 -10.75 -27.32
CA ALA A 184 -0.92 -11.33 -26.86
C ALA A 184 -0.84 -12.83 -27.19
N ILE A 185 0.38 -13.37 -27.17
CA ILE A 185 0.68 -14.80 -27.38
C ILE A 185 1.61 -15.23 -26.26
N ASP A 186 1.28 -16.31 -25.54
CA ASP A 186 2.22 -16.92 -24.62
C ASP A 186 3.34 -17.60 -25.41
N LEU A 187 4.57 -17.47 -24.95
CA LEU A 187 5.72 -18.16 -25.53
C LEU A 187 5.48 -19.68 -25.68
N LYS A 188 4.83 -20.28 -24.68
CA LYS A 188 4.45 -21.70 -24.71
C LYS A 188 3.57 -22.03 -25.91
N ASP A 189 2.54 -21.21 -26.19
CA ASP A 189 1.62 -21.42 -27.30
C ASP A 189 2.34 -21.25 -28.65
N LEU A 190 3.27 -20.32 -28.76
CA LEU A 190 4.12 -20.14 -29.92
C LEU A 190 5.04 -21.36 -30.18
N ILE A 191 5.64 -21.92 -29.11
CA ILE A 191 6.55 -23.09 -29.20
C ILE A 191 5.81 -24.34 -29.67
N ILE A 192 4.57 -24.58 -29.26
CA ILE A 192 3.80 -25.78 -29.60
C ILE A 192 3.03 -25.65 -30.91
N ALA A 193 2.88 -24.45 -31.46
CA ALA A 193 2.20 -24.21 -32.72
C ALA A 193 2.99 -24.75 -33.91
N ARG A 194 2.28 -25.02 -35.01
CA ARG A 194 2.92 -25.50 -36.24
C ARG A 194 3.56 -24.35 -37.00
N GLU A 195 4.73 -24.58 -37.55
CA GLU A 195 5.60 -23.60 -38.21
C GLU A 195 4.91 -22.71 -39.24
N ASN A 196 4.01 -23.29 -40.05
CA ASN A 196 3.33 -22.59 -41.13
C ASN A 196 1.91 -22.11 -40.81
N ASP A 197 1.45 -22.32 -39.57
CA ASP A 197 0.13 -21.85 -39.18
C ASP A 197 0.12 -20.31 -39.07
N PRO A 198 -1.00 -19.64 -39.37
CA PRO A 198 -1.14 -18.21 -39.17
C PRO A 198 -1.20 -17.90 -37.68
N LEU A 199 -0.57 -16.81 -37.24
CA LEU A 199 -0.61 -16.36 -35.85
C LEU A 199 -2.02 -16.13 -35.31
N SER A 200 -2.97 -15.76 -36.19
CA SER A 200 -4.36 -15.46 -35.83
C SER A 200 -5.06 -16.57 -35.02
N GLY A 201 -4.56 -17.81 -35.11
CA GLY A 201 -5.11 -18.97 -34.40
C GLY A 201 -4.63 -19.09 -32.93
N ILE A 202 -3.55 -18.41 -32.56
CA ILE A 202 -2.96 -18.47 -31.23
C ILE A 202 -2.94 -17.11 -30.52
N ILE A 203 -3.38 -16.04 -31.18
CA ILE A 203 -3.49 -14.71 -30.59
C ILE A 203 -4.67 -14.68 -29.61
N ARG A 204 -4.42 -14.35 -28.35
CA ARG A 204 -5.44 -14.04 -27.34
C ARG A 204 -5.88 -12.59 -27.52
N ARG A 205 -7.04 -12.36 -28.14
CA ARG A 205 -7.55 -11.01 -28.43
C ARG A 205 -8.20 -10.33 -27.22
N SER A 206 -8.66 -11.10 -26.24
CA SER A 206 -9.23 -10.60 -24.98
C SER A 206 -8.18 -10.47 -23.88
N TYR A 207 -6.95 -10.15 -24.24
CA TYR A 207 -5.87 -9.96 -23.26
C TYR A 207 -6.09 -8.66 -22.47
N PRO A 208 -5.93 -8.67 -21.15
CA PRO A 208 -6.11 -7.48 -20.31
C PRO A 208 -5.05 -6.43 -20.62
N TYR A 209 -5.41 -5.17 -20.41
CA TYR A 209 -4.50 -4.03 -20.58
C TYR A 209 -4.86 -2.90 -19.63
N VAL A 210 -3.95 -1.96 -19.45
CA VAL A 210 -4.13 -0.72 -18.69
C VAL A 210 -3.73 0.49 -19.54
N LEU A 211 -4.25 1.68 -19.21
CA LEU A 211 -3.88 2.91 -19.89
C LEU A 211 -2.75 3.64 -19.15
N ALA A 212 -1.85 4.28 -19.90
CA ALA A 212 -0.68 4.95 -19.33
C ALA A 212 -1.04 6.10 -18.35
N HIS A 213 -2.16 6.80 -18.59
CA HIS A 213 -2.65 7.88 -17.72
C HIS A 213 -3.65 7.43 -16.64
N GLU A 214 -3.93 6.12 -16.57
CA GLU A 214 -4.80 5.56 -15.55
C GLU A 214 -4.06 5.58 -14.20
N LYS A 215 -4.79 5.88 -13.13
CA LYS A 215 -4.20 5.83 -11.79
C LYS A 215 -4.03 4.38 -11.33
N VAL A 216 -2.97 4.13 -10.59
CA VAL A 216 -2.69 2.81 -10.01
C VAL A 216 -3.86 2.34 -9.16
N GLU A 217 -4.41 3.19 -8.28
CA GLU A 217 -5.53 2.88 -7.39
C GLU A 217 -6.79 2.43 -8.15
N ASP A 218 -7.07 3.01 -9.33
CA ASP A 218 -8.27 2.72 -10.12
C ASP A 218 -8.20 1.39 -10.90
N CYS A 219 -7.00 0.84 -11.11
CA CYS A 219 -6.80 -0.35 -11.95
C CYS A 219 -6.27 -1.58 -11.17
N ILE A 220 -5.84 -1.40 -9.94
CA ILE A 220 -5.20 -2.47 -9.14
C ILE A 220 -6.08 -3.70 -8.99
N ASP A 221 -7.37 -3.54 -8.67
CA ASP A 221 -8.32 -4.64 -8.51
C ASP A 221 -8.51 -5.40 -9.83
N ARG A 222 -8.65 -4.65 -10.93
CA ARG A 222 -8.77 -5.23 -12.28
C ARG A 222 -7.52 -6.00 -12.69
N ILE A 223 -6.35 -5.49 -12.33
CA ILE A 223 -5.06 -6.13 -12.62
C ILE A 223 -4.93 -7.45 -11.84
N ALA A 224 -5.28 -7.46 -10.56
CA ALA A 224 -5.16 -8.62 -9.69
C ALA A 224 -6.05 -9.81 -10.12
N GLU A 225 -7.15 -9.54 -10.85
CA GLU A 225 -8.07 -10.60 -11.32
C GLU A 225 -7.51 -11.49 -12.43
N TYR A 226 -6.52 -11.03 -13.20
CA TYR A 226 -6.12 -11.70 -14.44
C TYR A 226 -4.97 -12.71 -14.30
N GLU A 227 -4.18 -12.67 -13.24
CA GLU A 227 -3.06 -13.60 -12.98
C GLU A 227 -2.08 -13.78 -14.17
N GLU A 228 -1.87 -12.73 -14.99
CA GLU A 228 -0.98 -12.77 -16.14
C GLU A 228 0.46 -12.42 -15.76
N ASP A 229 1.44 -12.94 -16.49
CA ASP A 229 2.87 -12.70 -16.26
C ASP A 229 3.27 -11.23 -16.50
N SER A 230 2.56 -10.54 -17.39
CA SER A 230 2.74 -9.12 -17.67
C SER A 230 1.52 -8.54 -18.37
N LEU A 231 1.29 -7.23 -18.21
CA LEU A 231 0.18 -6.49 -18.81
C LEU A 231 0.70 -5.37 -19.70
N PRO A 232 0.14 -5.21 -20.93
CA PRO A 232 0.52 -4.09 -21.79
C PRO A 232 -0.10 -2.79 -21.28
N VAL A 233 0.72 -1.76 -21.24
CA VAL A 233 0.32 -0.38 -20.98
C VAL A 233 0.09 0.32 -22.30
N LEU A 234 -1.13 0.77 -22.54
CA LEU A 234 -1.53 1.38 -23.81
C LEU A 234 -1.63 2.90 -23.69
N THR A 235 -1.34 3.60 -24.78
CA THR A 235 -1.72 4.99 -24.99
C THR A 235 -3.21 5.09 -25.30
N GLU A 236 -3.77 6.32 -25.26
CA GLU A 236 -5.18 6.55 -25.67
C GLU A 236 -5.47 6.14 -27.11
N ASP A 237 -4.45 6.14 -27.99
CA ASP A 237 -4.55 5.67 -29.36
C ASP A 237 -4.48 4.14 -29.51
N GLY A 238 -4.42 3.39 -28.39
CA GLY A 238 -4.35 1.93 -28.37
C GLY A 238 -2.98 1.35 -28.74
N ARG A 239 -1.91 2.13 -28.76
CA ARG A 239 -0.54 1.67 -29.04
C ARG A 239 0.13 1.26 -27.73
N ILE A 240 1.00 0.26 -27.81
CA ILE A 240 1.76 -0.18 -26.63
C ILE A 240 2.78 0.89 -26.27
N ALA A 241 2.67 1.41 -25.05
CA ALA A 241 3.60 2.35 -24.45
C ALA A 241 4.72 1.65 -23.68
N GLY A 242 4.41 0.55 -23.03
CA GLY A 242 5.27 -0.26 -22.21
C GLY A 242 4.49 -1.46 -21.66
N ILE A 243 5.05 -2.11 -20.66
CA ILE A 243 4.39 -3.20 -19.93
C ILE A 243 4.55 -3.00 -18.43
N LEU A 244 3.68 -3.66 -17.65
CA LEU A 244 3.88 -3.96 -16.24
C LEU A 244 4.14 -5.45 -16.09
N THR A 245 5.21 -5.85 -15.42
CA THR A 245 5.49 -7.25 -15.13
C THR A 245 4.72 -7.71 -13.88
N ALA A 246 4.61 -9.04 -13.68
CA ALA A 246 4.01 -9.57 -12.45
C ALA A 246 4.72 -9.07 -11.18
N GLN A 247 6.02 -8.78 -11.25
CA GLN A 247 6.78 -8.21 -10.15
C GLN A 247 6.36 -6.77 -9.87
N ASP A 248 6.25 -5.94 -10.92
CA ASP A 248 5.77 -4.55 -10.81
C ASP A 248 4.36 -4.50 -10.22
N LEU A 249 3.49 -5.45 -10.64
CA LEU A 249 2.13 -5.56 -10.12
C LEU A 249 2.10 -5.89 -8.62
N VAL A 250 2.95 -6.80 -8.16
CA VAL A 250 3.06 -7.13 -6.72
C VAL A 250 3.56 -5.93 -5.93
N GLU A 251 4.53 -5.19 -6.45
CA GLU A 251 5.07 -3.99 -5.81
C GLU A 251 4.02 -2.87 -5.75
N LEU A 252 3.30 -2.63 -6.83
CA LEU A 252 2.20 -1.65 -6.87
C LEU A 252 1.09 -1.97 -5.87
N VAL A 253 0.73 -3.26 -5.72
CA VAL A 253 -0.27 -3.71 -4.74
C VAL A 253 0.26 -3.52 -3.32
N ASP A 254 1.53 -3.84 -3.06
CA ASP A 254 2.16 -3.68 -1.74
C ASP A 254 2.24 -2.19 -1.33
N ASP A 255 2.68 -1.32 -2.24
CA ASP A 255 2.72 0.14 -2.05
C ASP A 255 1.32 0.71 -1.73
N ALA A 256 0.29 0.32 -2.51
CA ALA A 256 -1.07 0.78 -2.30
C ALA A 256 -1.64 0.32 -0.95
N MET A 257 -1.40 -0.95 -0.58
CA MET A 257 -1.80 -1.47 0.74
C MET A 257 -1.05 -0.77 1.87
N GLY A 258 0.21 -0.41 1.68
CA GLY A 258 1.02 0.36 2.62
C GLY A 258 0.44 1.75 2.86
N ASP A 259 0.11 2.47 1.79
CA ASP A 259 -0.51 3.79 1.85
C ASP A 259 -1.89 3.77 2.52
N ASP A 260 -2.73 2.78 2.21
CA ASP A 260 -4.04 2.61 2.84
C ASP A 260 -3.92 2.32 4.33
N TYR A 261 -2.96 1.48 4.71
CA TYR A 261 -2.66 1.23 6.12
C TYR A 261 -2.19 2.50 6.83
N ALA A 262 -1.35 3.30 6.20
CA ALA A 262 -0.88 4.57 6.73
C ALA A 262 -2.04 5.57 6.90
N LYS A 263 -2.91 5.72 5.89
CA LYS A 263 -4.12 6.56 5.93
C LYS A 263 -5.07 6.11 7.04
N LEU A 264 -5.30 4.80 7.19
CA LEU A 264 -6.10 4.24 8.30
C LEU A 264 -5.52 4.62 9.67
N GLY A 265 -4.19 4.69 9.79
CA GLY A 265 -3.48 5.18 10.98
C GLY A 265 -3.54 6.69 11.20
N GLY A 266 -4.06 7.46 10.24
CA GLY A 266 -4.11 8.93 10.28
C GLY A 266 -2.81 9.59 9.81
N LEU A 267 -2.05 8.94 8.92
CA LEU A 267 -0.91 9.51 8.21
C LEU A 267 -1.36 10.00 6.81
N THR A 268 -0.56 10.81 6.17
CA THR A 268 -0.80 11.25 4.79
C THR A 268 -0.24 10.30 3.74
N SER A 269 0.75 9.49 4.10
CA SER A 269 1.37 8.47 3.27
C SER A 269 2.18 7.50 4.13
N GLU A 270 2.62 6.39 3.54
CA GLU A 270 3.49 5.41 4.18
C GLU A 270 4.77 6.05 4.75
N GLU A 271 5.30 5.49 5.84
CA GLU A 271 6.48 5.97 6.55
C GLU A 271 7.55 4.88 6.63
N ASP A 272 8.76 5.17 6.15
CA ASP A 272 9.92 4.27 6.24
C ASP A 272 10.67 4.47 7.58
N LEU A 273 11.23 3.38 8.10
CA LEU A 273 12.07 3.35 9.31
C LEU A 273 13.27 4.31 9.22
N ARG A 274 13.81 4.57 8.04
CA ARG A 274 14.99 5.39 7.80
C ARG A 274 14.69 6.85 7.52
N GLU A 275 13.42 7.23 7.44
CA GLU A 275 13.03 8.61 7.17
C GLU A 275 13.52 9.58 8.26
N PRO A 276 13.99 10.78 7.89
CA PRO A 276 14.29 11.84 8.85
C PRO A 276 13.04 12.25 9.65
N ALA A 277 13.17 12.46 10.96
CA ALA A 277 12.05 12.83 11.83
C ALA A 277 11.23 14.05 11.36
N ALA A 278 11.85 14.97 10.62
CA ALA A 278 11.17 16.13 10.03
C ALA A 278 10.20 15.74 8.91
N VAL A 279 10.48 14.67 8.17
CA VAL A 279 9.60 14.14 7.11
C VAL A 279 8.44 13.41 7.73
N SER A 280 8.70 12.49 8.69
CA SER A 280 7.66 11.80 9.47
C SER A 280 6.71 12.78 10.17
N MET A 281 7.24 13.87 10.73
CA MET A 281 6.42 14.93 11.33
C MET A 281 5.45 15.57 10.31
N LYS A 282 5.91 15.83 9.08
CA LYS A 282 5.06 16.39 8.02
C LYS A 282 3.92 15.46 7.62
N LYS A 283 4.15 14.15 7.64
CA LYS A 283 3.12 13.14 7.32
C LYS A 283 2.07 13.02 8.42
N ARG A 284 2.40 13.27 9.68
CA ARG A 284 1.52 13.10 10.85
C ARG A 284 0.82 14.40 11.27
N LEU A 285 1.52 15.54 11.21
CA LEU A 285 1.07 16.81 11.78
C LEU A 285 -0.26 17.32 11.21
N PRO A 286 -0.58 17.23 9.90
CA PRO A 286 -1.85 17.70 9.37
C PRO A 286 -3.05 17.08 10.07
N TRP A 287 -3.06 15.75 10.23
CA TRP A 287 -4.12 15.02 10.93
C TRP A 287 -4.18 15.37 12.41
N LEU A 288 -3.05 15.47 13.08
CA LEU A 288 -3.01 15.85 14.50
C LEU A 288 -3.59 17.24 14.75
N ILE A 289 -3.40 18.19 13.83
CA ILE A 289 -4.00 19.53 13.91
C ILE A 289 -5.53 19.44 13.76
N VAL A 290 -6.04 18.68 12.78
CA VAL A 290 -7.48 18.47 12.60
C VAL A 290 -8.09 17.84 13.86
N LEU A 291 -7.46 16.80 14.39
CA LEU A 291 -7.92 16.11 15.60
C LEU A 291 -7.87 16.99 16.83
N LEU A 292 -6.89 17.90 16.94
CA LEU A 292 -6.84 18.88 18.03
C LEU A 292 -8.09 19.78 18.04
N PHE A 293 -8.48 20.32 16.88
CA PHE A 293 -9.68 21.15 16.77
C PHE A 293 -10.98 20.37 17.01
N LEU A 294 -11.06 19.15 16.51
CA LEU A 294 -12.20 18.26 16.78
C LEU A 294 -12.29 17.93 18.28
N GLY A 295 -11.16 17.61 18.92
CA GLY A 295 -11.08 17.35 20.36
C GLY A 295 -11.50 18.57 21.21
N MET A 296 -11.19 19.80 20.78
CA MET A 296 -11.71 21.02 21.41
C MET A 296 -13.24 21.09 21.30
N GLY A 297 -13.83 20.67 20.18
CA GLY A 297 -15.28 20.55 20.00
C GLY A 297 -15.88 19.55 21.00
N VAL A 298 -15.29 18.35 21.12
CA VAL A 298 -15.71 17.34 22.11
C VAL A 298 -15.65 17.90 23.53
N SER A 299 -14.55 18.56 23.90
CA SER A 299 -14.39 19.18 25.21
C SER A 299 -15.45 20.24 25.50
N SER A 300 -15.86 21.03 24.50
CA SER A 300 -16.90 22.04 24.63
C SER A 300 -18.27 21.41 24.93
N VAL A 301 -18.55 20.23 24.35
CA VAL A 301 -19.79 19.48 24.59
C VAL A 301 -19.82 18.94 26.03
N VAL A 302 -18.69 18.50 26.60
CA VAL A 302 -18.62 18.11 28.01
C VAL A 302 -19.09 19.25 28.93
N GLY A 303 -18.72 20.49 28.62
CA GLY A 303 -19.15 21.67 29.37
C GLY A 303 -20.68 21.87 29.43
N ILE A 304 -21.42 21.43 28.40
CA ILE A 304 -22.89 21.50 28.40
C ILE A 304 -23.51 20.62 29.49
N PHE A 305 -22.83 19.50 29.83
CA PHE A 305 -23.28 18.54 30.84
C PHE A 305 -22.69 18.75 32.22
N GLU A 306 -22.04 19.88 32.47
CA GLU A 306 -21.44 20.21 33.77
C GLU A 306 -22.44 20.09 34.94
N SER A 307 -23.72 20.44 34.72
CA SER A 307 -24.77 20.30 35.72
C SER A 307 -25.03 18.85 36.15
N VAL A 308 -24.92 17.88 35.22
CA VAL A 308 -25.06 16.44 35.53
C VAL A 308 -23.91 15.97 36.40
N VAL A 309 -22.69 16.41 36.07
CA VAL A 309 -21.49 16.08 36.79
C VAL A 309 -21.53 16.67 38.21
N ALA A 310 -22.06 17.88 38.37
CA ALA A 310 -22.18 18.53 39.66
C ALA A 310 -23.16 17.80 40.61
N VAL A 311 -24.25 17.24 40.06
CA VAL A 311 -25.24 16.48 40.85
C VAL A 311 -24.76 15.06 41.14
N LEU A 312 -24.14 14.39 40.17
CA LEU A 312 -23.74 13.00 40.28
C LEU A 312 -22.29 12.76 39.79
N PRO A 313 -21.27 13.14 40.60
CA PRO A 313 -19.86 13.08 40.15
C PRO A 313 -19.35 11.70 39.75
N ILE A 314 -19.99 10.62 40.22
CA ILE A 314 -19.60 9.24 39.88
C ILE A 314 -19.74 8.93 38.36
N VAL A 315 -20.57 9.69 37.64
CA VAL A 315 -20.77 9.52 36.19
C VAL A 315 -19.45 9.76 35.46
N ILE A 316 -18.61 10.69 35.89
CA ILE A 316 -17.27 10.92 35.28
C ILE A 316 -16.40 9.66 35.33
N CYS A 317 -16.50 8.85 36.38
CA CYS A 317 -15.64 7.68 36.56
C CYS A 317 -15.80 6.66 35.41
N PHE A 318 -16.93 6.63 34.75
CA PHE A 318 -17.25 5.66 33.69
C PHE A 318 -17.30 6.27 32.29
N GLN A 319 -17.10 7.60 32.17
CA GLN A 319 -17.06 8.28 30.86
C GLN A 319 -16.04 7.63 29.92
N SER A 320 -14.79 7.50 30.37
CA SER A 320 -13.70 6.92 29.54
C SER A 320 -14.04 5.50 29.07
N LEU A 321 -14.70 4.70 29.91
CA LEU A 321 -15.09 3.34 29.54
C LEU A 321 -16.09 3.34 28.34
N VAL A 322 -17.08 4.25 28.37
CA VAL A 322 -18.08 4.32 27.30
C VAL A 322 -17.48 4.87 26.01
N LEU A 323 -16.66 5.91 26.12
CA LEU A 323 -15.98 6.51 24.95
C LEU A 323 -15.02 5.52 24.30
N ASP A 324 -14.15 4.88 25.08
CA ASP A 324 -13.17 3.90 24.60
C ASP A 324 -13.85 2.73 23.85
N MET A 325 -14.91 2.16 24.41
CA MET A 325 -15.64 1.08 23.74
C MET A 325 -16.33 1.54 22.45
N ALA A 326 -16.87 2.75 22.43
CA ALA A 326 -17.47 3.33 21.23
C ALA A 326 -16.43 3.57 20.14
N GLY A 327 -15.28 4.15 20.47
CA GLY A 327 -14.16 4.35 19.55
C GLY A 327 -13.66 3.06 18.95
N ASN A 328 -13.42 2.04 19.80
CA ASN A 328 -12.92 0.73 19.38
C ASN A 328 -13.90 0.01 18.42
N VAL A 329 -15.18 0.01 18.70
CA VAL A 329 -16.19 -0.61 17.80
C VAL A 329 -16.28 0.15 16.48
N GLY A 330 -16.22 1.48 16.52
CA GLY A 330 -16.24 2.29 15.31
C GLY A 330 -15.03 2.02 14.39
N THR A 331 -13.83 1.89 14.97
CA THR A 331 -12.63 1.56 14.18
C THR A 331 -12.66 0.12 13.67
N GLN A 332 -13.27 -0.83 14.37
CA GLN A 332 -13.47 -2.19 13.86
C GLN A 332 -14.43 -2.20 12.66
N SER A 333 -15.57 -1.49 12.74
CA SER A 333 -16.51 -1.37 11.63
C SER A 333 -15.91 -0.60 10.45
N LEU A 334 -15.07 0.43 10.72
CA LEU A 334 -14.29 1.14 9.70
C LEU A 334 -13.38 0.19 8.92
N ALA A 335 -12.56 -0.60 9.61
CA ALA A 335 -11.60 -1.52 8.98
C ALA A 335 -12.30 -2.56 8.09
N VAL A 336 -13.43 -3.12 8.57
CA VAL A 336 -14.25 -4.04 7.77
C VAL A 336 -14.83 -3.35 6.54
N THR A 337 -15.33 -2.12 6.69
CA THR A 337 -15.97 -1.38 5.60
C THR A 337 -14.98 -0.96 4.53
N ILE A 338 -13.80 -0.44 4.91
CA ILE A 338 -12.73 -0.09 3.97
C ILE A 338 -12.36 -1.34 3.17
N ARG A 339 -12.09 -2.47 3.85
CA ARG A 339 -11.74 -3.72 3.17
C ARG A 339 -12.77 -4.16 2.13
N VAL A 340 -14.06 -4.08 2.46
CA VAL A 340 -15.15 -4.46 1.54
C VAL A 340 -15.28 -3.48 0.38
N LEU A 341 -15.08 -2.18 0.61
CA LEU A 341 -15.13 -1.15 -0.45
C LEU A 341 -13.96 -1.23 -1.42
N MET A 342 -12.81 -1.74 -0.97
CA MET A 342 -11.63 -1.97 -1.83
C MET A 342 -11.79 -3.21 -2.71
N ASP A 343 -12.44 -4.27 -2.22
CA ASP A 343 -12.56 -5.53 -2.95
C ASP A 343 -13.77 -5.57 -3.91
N GLU A 344 -14.81 -4.73 -3.73
CA GLU A 344 -16.08 -4.88 -4.43
C GLU A 344 -16.75 -3.53 -4.77
N ASN A 345 -17.19 -3.37 -6.01
CA ASN A 345 -18.11 -2.29 -6.40
C ASN A 345 -19.52 -2.61 -5.87
N LEU A 346 -19.82 -2.15 -4.66
CA LEU A 346 -21.06 -2.48 -3.96
C LEU A 346 -22.28 -1.87 -4.61
N THR A 347 -23.34 -2.68 -4.78
CA THR A 347 -24.67 -2.20 -5.07
C THR A 347 -25.31 -1.59 -3.81
N LEU A 348 -26.30 -0.70 -3.97
CA LEU A 348 -27.06 -0.13 -2.84
C LEU A 348 -27.64 -1.19 -1.90
N LYS A 349 -27.99 -2.38 -2.41
CA LYS A 349 -28.50 -3.47 -1.62
C LYS A 349 -27.42 -4.10 -0.73
N GLU A 350 -26.22 -4.23 -1.24
CA GLU A 350 -25.08 -4.76 -0.52
C GLU A 350 -24.57 -3.75 0.53
N GLU A 351 -24.55 -2.45 0.21
CA GLU A 351 -24.27 -1.40 1.18
C GLU A 351 -25.21 -1.46 2.37
N LEU A 352 -26.53 -1.56 2.12
CA LEU A 352 -27.54 -1.69 3.17
C LEU A 352 -27.42 -3.00 3.96
N ALA A 353 -27.01 -4.08 3.30
CA ALA A 353 -26.77 -5.36 3.96
C ALA A 353 -25.54 -5.28 4.89
N LEU A 354 -24.46 -4.63 4.46
CA LEU A 354 -23.27 -4.38 5.28
C LEU A 354 -23.62 -3.52 6.49
N LEU A 355 -24.33 -2.40 6.28
CA LEU A 355 -24.80 -1.53 7.35
C LEU A 355 -25.66 -2.29 8.38
N GLY A 356 -26.59 -3.12 7.90
CA GLY A 356 -27.43 -3.97 8.75
C GLY A 356 -26.64 -5.04 9.50
N LYS A 357 -25.59 -5.58 8.90
CA LYS A 357 -24.67 -6.54 9.55
C LYS A 357 -23.91 -5.86 10.68
N GLU A 358 -23.26 -4.74 10.41
CA GLU A 358 -22.44 -4.01 11.40
C GLU A 358 -23.31 -3.51 12.58
N MET A 359 -24.52 -3.02 12.30
CA MET A 359 -25.48 -2.65 13.35
C MET A 359 -25.84 -3.83 14.26
N ARG A 360 -26.04 -5.04 13.70
CA ARG A 360 -26.30 -6.25 14.49
C ARG A 360 -25.09 -6.65 15.33
N VAL A 361 -23.88 -6.55 14.77
CA VAL A 361 -22.64 -6.82 15.51
C VAL A 361 -22.48 -5.83 16.65
N GLY A 362 -22.69 -4.53 16.40
CA GLY A 362 -22.69 -3.50 17.45
C GLY A 362 -23.70 -3.75 18.56
N LEU A 363 -24.92 -4.18 18.19
CA LEU A 363 -25.97 -4.53 19.17
C LEU A 363 -25.61 -5.76 20.02
N LEU A 364 -25.08 -6.81 19.41
CA LEU A 364 -24.68 -8.03 20.12
C LEU A 364 -23.51 -7.77 21.06
N ASN A 365 -22.48 -7.10 20.58
CA ASN A 365 -21.32 -6.73 21.39
C ASN A 365 -21.72 -5.77 22.52
N GLY A 366 -22.51 -4.74 22.20
CA GLY A 366 -23.05 -3.81 23.18
C GLY A 366 -23.91 -4.49 24.24
N GLY A 367 -24.78 -5.45 23.84
CA GLY A 367 -25.59 -6.23 24.75
C GLY A 367 -24.75 -7.08 25.71
N CYS A 368 -23.75 -7.79 25.19
CA CYS A 368 -22.84 -8.59 26.02
C CYS A 368 -22.05 -7.72 27.01
N LEU A 369 -21.44 -6.65 26.54
CA LEU A 369 -20.64 -5.74 27.36
C LEU A 369 -21.50 -4.92 28.31
N GLY A 370 -22.70 -4.51 27.90
CA GLY A 370 -23.66 -3.80 28.74
C GLY A 370 -24.12 -4.66 29.93
N LEU A 371 -24.43 -5.95 29.68
CA LEU A 371 -24.76 -6.88 30.76
C LEU A 371 -23.56 -7.15 31.69
N MET A 372 -22.37 -7.27 31.15
CA MET A 372 -21.16 -7.41 31.96
C MET A 372 -20.89 -6.15 32.79
N ALA A 373 -21.07 -4.96 32.21
CA ALA A 373 -20.94 -3.69 32.92
C ALA A 373 -21.98 -3.59 34.04
N LEU A 374 -23.24 -3.94 33.80
CA LEU A 374 -24.27 -3.97 34.82
C LEU A 374 -23.86 -4.81 36.04
N ALA A 375 -23.37 -6.02 35.81
CA ALA A 375 -22.97 -6.93 36.89
C ALA A 375 -21.69 -6.48 37.61
N VAL A 376 -20.61 -6.24 36.84
CA VAL A 376 -19.29 -5.95 37.42
C VAL A 376 -19.23 -4.56 38.03
N LEU A 377 -19.74 -3.52 37.31
CA LEU A 377 -19.73 -2.16 37.84
C LEU A 377 -20.72 -1.98 38.99
N GLY A 378 -21.87 -2.67 38.98
CA GLY A 378 -22.80 -2.64 40.09
C GLY A 378 -22.17 -3.10 41.41
N VAL A 379 -21.45 -4.23 41.37
CA VAL A 379 -20.66 -4.71 42.53
C VAL A 379 -19.51 -3.75 42.87
N TYR A 380 -18.76 -3.27 41.89
CA TYR A 380 -17.67 -2.32 42.11
C TYR A 380 -18.14 -1.03 42.76
N ILE A 381 -19.24 -0.45 42.32
CA ILE A 381 -19.80 0.80 42.87
C ILE A 381 -20.25 0.57 44.31
N HIS A 382 -20.89 -0.58 44.58
CA HIS A 382 -21.30 -0.92 45.94
C HIS A 382 -20.08 -1.11 46.89
N VAL A 383 -19.13 -1.94 46.50
CA VAL A 383 -18.01 -2.35 47.37
C VAL A 383 -16.96 -1.25 47.48
N CYS A 384 -16.55 -0.64 46.35
CA CYS A 384 -15.43 0.29 46.33
C CYS A 384 -15.83 1.76 46.49
N LYS A 385 -17.05 2.14 46.12
CA LYS A 385 -17.53 3.52 46.22
C LYS A 385 -18.54 3.73 47.34
N GLY A 386 -19.00 2.67 48.03
CA GLY A 386 -19.86 2.74 49.19
C GLY A 386 -21.33 3.08 48.93
N TYR A 387 -21.79 2.99 47.68
CA TYR A 387 -23.19 3.21 47.33
C TYR A 387 -24.04 2.05 47.80
N ALA A 388 -25.30 2.30 48.14
CA ALA A 388 -26.27 1.24 48.37
C ALA A 388 -26.54 0.41 47.12
N TRP A 389 -26.97 -0.86 47.24
CA TRP A 389 -27.18 -1.75 46.11
C TRP A 389 -28.10 -1.17 45.03
N GLY A 390 -29.23 -0.56 45.41
CA GLY A 390 -30.17 0.05 44.46
C GLY A 390 -29.50 1.12 43.57
N PRO A 391 -28.98 2.21 44.13
CA PRO A 391 -28.26 3.21 43.37
C PRO A 391 -27.05 2.67 42.59
N ALA A 392 -26.30 1.69 43.13
CA ALA A 392 -25.18 1.08 42.45
C ALA A 392 -25.62 0.38 41.16
N PHE A 393 -26.69 -0.41 41.18
CA PHE A 393 -27.20 -1.08 39.99
C PHE A 393 -27.95 -0.14 39.04
N LEU A 394 -28.53 0.95 39.51
CA LEU A 394 -29.10 1.99 38.64
C LEU A 394 -28.00 2.71 37.83
N ILE A 395 -26.93 3.09 38.49
CA ILE A 395 -25.77 3.73 37.81
C ILE A 395 -25.13 2.77 36.81
N SER A 396 -24.83 1.53 37.22
CA SER A 396 -24.24 0.53 36.33
C SER A 396 -25.18 0.13 35.18
N GLY A 397 -26.46 0.13 35.40
CA GLY A 397 -27.48 -0.08 34.37
C GLY A 397 -27.53 1.04 33.33
N CYS A 398 -27.42 2.30 33.80
CA CYS A 398 -27.26 3.45 32.91
C CYS A 398 -25.99 3.35 32.04
N VAL A 399 -24.86 2.97 32.63
CA VAL A 399 -23.61 2.73 31.88
C VAL A 399 -23.81 1.60 30.87
N GLY A 400 -24.44 0.49 31.27
CA GLY A 400 -24.70 -0.66 30.38
C GLY A 400 -25.57 -0.30 29.19
N VAL A 401 -26.66 0.44 29.40
CA VAL A 401 -27.53 0.92 28.31
C VAL A 401 -26.78 1.89 27.42
N SER A 402 -25.98 2.79 28.02
CA SER A 402 -25.17 3.73 27.24
C SER A 402 -24.16 3.02 26.35
N LEU A 403 -23.55 1.93 26.83
CA LEU A 403 -22.64 1.09 26.02
C LEU A 403 -23.38 0.48 24.82
N VAL A 404 -24.57 -0.10 25.03
CA VAL A 404 -25.35 -0.69 23.91
C VAL A 404 -25.63 0.37 22.85
N VAL A 405 -26.17 1.52 23.26
CA VAL A 405 -26.55 2.60 22.32
C VAL A 405 -25.32 3.17 21.63
N ALA A 406 -24.26 3.46 22.38
CA ALA A 406 -23.03 4.02 21.85
C ALA A 406 -22.39 3.06 20.80
N MET A 407 -22.30 1.77 21.11
CA MET A 407 -21.69 0.77 20.20
C MET A 407 -22.50 0.58 18.91
N VAL A 408 -23.83 0.60 18.98
CA VAL A 408 -24.67 0.54 17.77
C VAL A 408 -24.45 1.78 16.89
N ILE A 409 -24.48 2.98 17.48
CA ILE A 409 -24.28 4.21 16.71
C ILE A 409 -22.85 4.27 16.16
N SER A 410 -21.84 3.88 16.95
CA SER A 410 -20.44 3.87 16.53
C SER A 410 -20.18 2.90 15.39
N SER A 411 -20.80 1.70 15.39
CA SER A 411 -20.76 0.78 14.24
C SER A 411 -21.36 1.42 13.00
N LEU A 412 -22.48 2.11 13.14
CA LEU A 412 -23.11 2.82 12.02
C LEU A 412 -22.22 3.93 11.47
N VAL A 413 -21.62 4.75 12.35
CA VAL A 413 -20.70 5.84 11.95
C VAL A 413 -19.48 5.26 11.25
N GLY A 414 -18.85 4.22 11.85
CA GLY A 414 -17.67 3.55 11.27
C GLY A 414 -17.91 2.93 9.91
N THR A 415 -19.19 2.58 9.60
CA THR A 415 -19.56 2.04 8.28
C THR A 415 -20.02 3.14 7.31
N MET A 416 -20.83 4.10 7.76
CA MET A 416 -21.41 5.13 6.88
C MET A 416 -20.39 6.15 6.40
N VAL A 417 -19.42 6.52 7.23
CA VAL A 417 -18.43 7.57 6.88
C VAL A 417 -17.55 7.14 5.70
N PRO A 418 -16.90 5.95 5.70
CA PRO A 418 -16.14 5.52 4.54
C PRO A 418 -17.01 5.28 3.29
N MET A 419 -18.23 4.77 3.43
CA MET A 419 -19.17 4.66 2.30
C MET A 419 -19.53 6.02 1.70
N LEU A 420 -19.69 7.04 2.55
CA LEU A 420 -19.95 8.40 2.07
C LEU A 420 -18.76 8.95 1.32
N PHE A 421 -17.52 8.74 1.82
CA PHE A 421 -16.30 9.18 1.16
C PHE A 421 -16.15 8.50 -0.21
N HIS A 422 -16.35 7.20 -0.28
CA HIS A 422 -16.38 6.47 -1.55
C HIS A 422 -17.38 7.05 -2.56
N LYS A 423 -18.61 7.39 -2.12
CA LYS A 423 -19.65 7.99 -3.00
C LYS A 423 -19.31 9.38 -3.54
N ILE A 424 -18.53 10.16 -2.80
CA ILE A 424 -18.09 11.49 -3.25
C ILE A 424 -16.69 11.45 -3.89
N HIS A 425 -16.23 10.25 -4.27
CA HIS A 425 -14.92 10.01 -4.88
C HIS A 425 -13.74 10.50 -4.03
N ILE A 426 -13.86 10.38 -2.70
CA ILE A 426 -12.75 10.52 -1.76
C ILE A 426 -12.38 9.12 -1.32
N ASP A 427 -11.07 8.84 -1.27
CA ASP A 427 -10.55 7.58 -0.79
C ASP A 427 -11.12 7.22 0.60
N PRO A 428 -11.79 6.05 0.75
CA PRO A 428 -12.38 5.62 2.02
C PRO A 428 -11.36 5.50 3.16
N ALA A 429 -10.10 5.19 2.87
CA ALA A 429 -9.03 5.06 3.87
C ALA A 429 -8.71 6.39 4.58
N VAL A 430 -9.04 7.53 3.96
CA VAL A 430 -8.95 8.87 4.57
C VAL A 430 -9.89 9.01 5.77
N ALA A 431 -10.97 8.21 5.85
CA ALA A 431 -11.82 8.11 7.04
C ALA A 431 -11.09 7.43 8.22
N SER A 432 -9.89 7.90 8.54
CA SER A 432 -8.94 7.28 9.45
C SER A 432 -9.51 6.85 10.82
N GLY A 433 -8.87 5.85 11.43
CA GLY A 433 -9.23 5.39 12.78
C GLY A 433 -9.32 6.55 13.79
N PRO A 434 -8.34 7.44 13.91
CA PRO A 434 -8.39 8.61 14.79
C PRO A 434 -9.55 9.56 14.52
N LEU A 435 -9.93 9.79 13.25
CA LEU A 435 -11.09 10.61 12.91
C LEU A 435 -12.39 9.97 13.39
N ILE A 436 -12.58 8.69 13.07
CA ILE A 436 -13.77 7.93 13.48
C ILE A 436 -13.86 7.85 15.00
N THR A 437 -12.75 7.62 15.71
CA THR A 437 -12.72 7.62 17.16
C THR A 437 -13.20 8.96 17.73
N THR A 438 -12.70 10.09 17.20
CA THR A 438 -13.09 11.42 17.69
C THR A 438 -14.58 11.73 17.45
N VAL A 439 -15.12 11.32 16.29
CA VAL A 439 -16.56 11.45 16.00
C VAL A 439 -17.37 10.58 16.96
N ASN A 440 -16.94 9.35 17.19
CA ASN A 440 -17.60 8.43 18.11
C ASN A 440 -17.54 8.89 19.55
N ASP A 441 -16.45 9.53 20.00
CA ASP A 441 -16.32 10.13 21.31
C ASP A 441 -17.41 11.19 21.52
N LEU A 442 -17.63 12.06 20.54
CA LEU A 442 -18.71 13.06 20.62
C LEU A 442 -20.09 12.41 20.76
N VAL A 443 -20.37 11.39 19.94
CA VAL A 443 -21.65 10.66 19.97
C VAL A 443 -21.84 9.92 21.30
N ALA A 444 -20.80 9.20 21.73
CA ALA A 444 -20.81 8.45 22.98
C ALA A 444 -21.00 9.34 24.20
N LEU A 445 -20.35 10.52 24.19
CA LEU A 445 -20.44 11.51 25.26
C LEU A 445 -21.88 12.08 25.38
N VAL A 446 -22.46 12.52 24.27
CA VAL A 446 -23.85 13.02 24.24
C VAL A 446 -24.83 11.95 24.69
N ASN A 447 -24.66 10.72 24.18
CA ASN A 447 -25.47 9.57 24.57
C ASN A 447 -25.35 9.27 26.08
N TYR A 448 -24.13 9.16 26.59
CA TYR A 448 -23.88 8.79 27.98
C TYR A 448 -24.40 9.82 28.97
N TYR A 449 -24.01 11.08 28.80
CA TYR A 449 -24.47 12.16 29.69
C TYR A 449 -25.98 12.46 29.52
N GLY A 450 -26.49 12.35 28.28
CA GLY A 450 -27.90 12.48 28.01
C GLY A 450 -28.75 11.42 28.73
N LEU A 451 -28.33 10.16 28.68
CA LEU A 451 -28.98 9.07 29.41
C LEU A 451 -28.83 9.21 30.93
N ALA A 452 -27.65 9.63 31.41
CA ALA A 452 -27.44 9.92 32.83
C ALA A 452 -28.35 11.03 33.33
N LEU A 453 -28.48 12.13 32.59
CA LEU A 453 -29.40 13.23 32.91
C LEU A 453 -30.85 12.72 32.91
N LEU A 454 -31.25 11.99 31.87
CA LEU A 454 -32.63 11.54 31.73
C LEU A 454 -33.00 10.54 32.83
N PHE A 455 -32.21 9.48 33.01
CA PHE A 455 -32.58 8.40 33.93
C PHE A 455 -32.16 8.70 35.36
N LEU A 456 -30.88 8.99 35.61
CA LEU A 456 -30.37 9.07 36.98
C LEU A 456 -30.85 10.35 37.68
N VAL A 457 -30.84 11.49 37.01
CA VAL A 457 -31.20 12.78 37.61
C VAL A 457 -32.73 13.00 37.56
N ASN A 458 -33.35 12.90 36.34
CA ASN A 458 -34.75 13.30 36.17
C ASN A 458 -35.77 12.21 36.55
N VAL A 459 -35.47 10.91 36.35
CA VAL A 459 -36.39 9.82 36.63
C VAL A 459 -36.19 9.24 38.02
N PHE A 460 -34.91 8.94 38.38
CA PHE A 460 -34.61 8.28 39.67
C PHE A 460 -34.22 9.26 40.77
N HIS A 461 -34.02 10.55 40.46
CA HIS A 461 -33.67 11.62 41.39
C HIS A 461 -32.48 11.29 42.32
N LEU A 462 -31.41 10.72 41.74
CA LEU A 462 -30.17 10.37 42.43
C LEU A 462 -29.28 11.57 42.63
#